data_501f2348ee64d58af26780ba783ac221
#
_entry.id   501f2348ee64d58af26780ba783ac221
#
_cell.length_a   1.000
_cell.length_b   1.000
_cell.length_c   1.000
_cell.angle_alpha   90.00
_cell.angle_beta   90.00
_cell.angle_gamma   90.00
#
_symmetry.space_group_name_H-M   'P 1'
#
loop_
_entity.id
_entity.type
_entity.pdbx_description
1 polymer ?
#
loop_
_entity_poly.entity_id
_entity_poly.type
_entity_poly.pdbx_seq_one_letter_code
_entity_poly.pdbx_strand_id
1 'polypeptide(L)'
;MKKRWIYGIIIFLSITSIGLAIDWWSALPEGEQATYVGRQTCFQCHQKEAAEWKGSDHDLAMNPATPEFVLGDFDNTELEHFGITSNMTHEGDKYFVTTQGPDGKRARFEVKYVIGVRPLQQYLAELERGKIQVLPVTWDTEMKRWYYAS
;
A
#
# COMPACT_ATOMS: atom_id res chain seq x y z
N MET A 1 -51.77 -32.47 10.56
CA MET A 1 -50.82 -32.19 11.67
C MET A 1 -49.46 -31.71 11.21
N LYS A 2 -48.84 -32.27 10.18
CA LYS A 2 -47.45 -31.89 9.74
C LYS A 2 -47.28 -30.43 9.27
N LYS A 3 -48.27 -29.81 8.59
CA LYS A 3 -48.21 -28.43 8.13
C LYS A 3 -48.10 -27.38 9.26
N ARG A 4 -48.79 -27.58 10.38
CA ARG A 4 -48.78 -26.65 11.53
C ARG A 4 -47.41 -26.58 12.21
N TRP A 5 -46.70 -27.70 12.24
CA TRP A 5 -45.34 -27.79 12.78
C TRP A 5 -44.31 -27.04 11.89
N ILE A 6 -44.47 -27.15 10.58
CA ILE A 6 -43.63 -26.45 9.62
C ILE A 6 -43.76 -24.92 9.77
N TYR A 7 -45.02 -24.43 9.88
CA TYR A 7 -45.22 -22.98 10.13
C TYR A 7 -44.66 -22.51 11.46
N GLY A 8 -44.72 -23.31 12.51
CA GLY A 8 -44.11 -22.99 13.79
C GLY A 8 -42.59 -22.86 13.71
N ILE A 9 -41.93 -23.76 12.98
CA ILE A 9 -40.47 -23.70 12.76
C ILE A 9 -40.11 -22.48 11.93
N ILE A 10 -40.84 -22.17 10.86
CA ILE A 10 -40.58 -21.00 10.02
C ILE A 10 -40.70 -19.70 10.83
N ILE A 11 -41.76 -19.57 11.63
CA ILE A 11 -41.97 -18.39 12.48
C ILE A 11 -40.81 -18.24 13.51
N PHE A 12 -40.45 -19.36 14.14
CA PHE A 12 -39.35 -19.35 15.11
C PHE A 12 -38.02 -18.92 14.47
N LEU A 13 -37.64 -19.48 13.32
CA LEU A 13 -36.45 -19.12 12.57
C LEU A 13 -36.45 -17.65 12.13
N SER A 14 -37.62 -17.15 11.67
CA SER A 14 -37.77 -15.75 11.27
C SER A 14 -37.58 -14.79 12.45
N ILE A 15 -38.17 -15.08 13.61
CA ILE A 15 -38.00 -14.25 14.82
C ILE A 15 -36.53 -14.25 15.28
N THR A 16 -35.90 -15.42 15.27
CA THR A 16 -34.48 -15.54 15.65
C THR A 16 -33.57 -14.76 14.70
N SER A 17 -33.82 -14.86 13.40
CA SER A 17 -33.05 -14.13 12.39
C SER A 17 -33.21 -12.62 12.50
N ILE A 18 -34.44 -12.13 12.78
CA ILE A 18 -34.70 -10.71 13.01
C ILE A 18 -34.00 -10.23 14.29
N GLY A 19 -34.07 -11.03 15.37
CA GLY A 19 -33.39 -10.70 16.61
C GLY A 19 -31.87 -10.57 16.44
N LEU A 20 -31.24 -11.51 15.74
CA LEU A 20 -29.82 -11.46 15.43
C LEU A 20 -29.45 -10.26 14.53
N ALA A 21 -30.31 -9.93 13.56
CA ALA A 21 -30.08 -8.78 12.69
C ALA A 21 -30.17 -7.44 13.45
N ILE A 22 -31.12 -7.32 14.38
CA ILE A 22 -31.25 -6.13 15.25
C ILE A 22 -30.05 -6.02 16.19
N ASP A 23 -29.66 -7.12 16.82
CA ASP A 23 -28.49 -7.15 17.71
C ASP A 23 -27.20 -6.75 16.96
N TRP A 24 -26.99 -7.33 15.77
CA TRP A 24 -25.85 -6.97 14.93
C TRP A 24 -25.87 -5.49 14.52
N TRP A 25 -27.06 -4.97 14.12
CA TRP A 25 -27.20 -3.57 13.74
C TRP A 25 -26.95 -2.62 14.90
N SER A 26 -27.43 -2.95 16.12
CA SER A 26 -27.24 -2.15 17.30
C SER A 26 -25.80 -2.20 17.87
N ALA A 27 -25.06 -3.27 17.52
CA ALA A 27 -23.63 -3.40 17.87
C ALA A 27 -22.70 -2.63 16.92
N LEU A 28 -23.21 -2.13 15.77
CA LEU A 28 -22.41 -1.28 14.89
C LEU A 28 -22.20 0.09 15.59
N PRO A 29 -20.95 0.58 15.66
CA PRO A 29 -20.66 1.88 16.25
C PRO A 29 -21.43 2.97 15.48
N GLU A 30 -22.26 3.73 16.19
CA GLU A 30 -22.99 4.84 15.61
C GLU A 30 -21.99 5.95 15.21
N GLY A 31 -21.82 6.10 13.88
CA GLY A 31 -21.37 7.38 13.31
C GLY A 31 -19.94 7.83 13.59
N GLU A 32 -19.13 7.07 14.30
CA GLU A 32 -17.71 7.38 14.51
C GLU A 32 -16.94 7.08 13.21
N GLN A 33 -16.88 8.07 12.33
CA GLN A 33 -15.92 8.01 11.24
C GLN A 33 -14.51 8.07 11.85
N ALA A 34 -13.78 6.96 11.77
CA ALA A 34 -12.38 6.94 12.15
C ALA A 34 -11.62 8.00 11.34
N THR A 35 -11.06 8.99 12.02
CA THR A 35 -10.24 10.02 11.39
C THR A 35 -8.78 9.79 11.73
N TYR A 36 -7.90 10.06 10.77
CA TYR A 36 -6.47 10.00 11.01
C TYR A 36 -6.04 11.19 11.89
N VAL A 37 -5.56 10.91 13.10
CA VAL A 37 -5.16 11.94 14.07
C VAL A 37 -3.69 12.35 13.98
N GLY A 38 -2.89 11.63 13.16
CA GLY A 38 -1.46 11.85 13.02
C GLY A 38 -0.64 11.32 14.21
N ARG A 39 0.62 11.00 13.94
CA ARG A 39 1.54 10.42 14.94
C ARG A 39 1.89 11.36 16.09
N GLN A 40 1.82 12.68 15.88
CA GLN A 40 2.13 13.68 16.89
C GLN A 40 1.24 13.56 18.13
N THR A 41 -0.01 13.11 17.96
CA THR A 41 -0.93 12.89 19.08
C THR A 41 -0.41 11.82 20.04
N CYS A 42 0.25 10.78 19.50
CA CYS A 42 0.82 9.69 20.31
C CYS A 42 2.10 10.12 21.06
N PHE A 43 2.85 11.09 20.53
CA PHE A 43 4.14 11.52 21.08
C PHE A 43 4.01 12.18 22.46
N GLN A 44 2.86 12.73 22.82
CA GLN A 44 2.65 13.37 24.11
C GLN A 44 2.78 12.38 25.28
N CYS A 45 2.35 11.13 25.09
CA CYS A 45 2.42 10.08 26.10
C CYS A 45 3.56 9.08 25.86
N HIS A 46 3.98 8.89 24.60
CA HIS A 46 4.95 7.86 24.16
C HIS A 46 6.27 8.48 23.68
N GLN A 47 6.85 9.40 24.45
CA GLN A 47 8.03 10.16 24.05
C GLN A 47 9.26 9.26 23.78
N LYS A 48 9.49 8.24 24.61
CA LYS A 48 10.61 7.32 24.46
C LYS A 48 10.48 6.48 23.18
N GLU A 49 9.34 5.86 22.98
CA GLU A 49 9.03 5.03 21.81
C GLU A 49 9.07 5.86 20.53
N ALA A 50 8.57 7.11 20.59
CA ALA A 50 8.62 8.04 19.48
C ALA A 50 10.05 8.43 19.10
N ALA A 51 10.93 8.63 20.09
CA ALA A 51 12.35 8.94 19.85
C ALA A 51 13.11 7.77 19.26
N GLU A 52 12.85 6.54 19.72
CA GLU A 52 13.44 5.31 19.19
C GLU A 52 12.92 4.98 17.78
N TRP A 53 11.66 5.31 17.50
CA TRP A 53 11.05 5.06 16.20
C TRP A 53 11.51 6.04 15.12
N LYS A 54 11.75 7.31 15.49
CA LYS A 54 12.14 8.37 14.56
C LYS A 54 13.48 8.07 13.89
N GLY A 55 13.49 8.02 12.56
CA GLY A 55 14.66 7.71 11.74
C GLY A 55 15.02 6.21 11.71
N SER A 56 14.22 5.33 12.35
CA SER A 56 14.38 3.89 12.22
C SER A 56 13.96 3.42 10.82
N ASP A 57 14.34 2.19 10.44
CA ASP A 57 13.93 1.59 9.16
C ASP A 57 12.39 1.48 9.03
N HIS A 58 11.67 1.42 10.15
CA HIS A 58 10.21 1.44 10.15
C HIS A 58 9.64 2.83 9.85
N ASP A 59 10.25 3.89 10.39
CA ASP A 59 9.86 5.27 10.05
C ASP A 59 10.14 5.58 8.58
N LEU A 60 11.23 5.03 8.06
CA LEU A 60 11.67 5.22 6.68
C LEU A 60 11.10 4.17 5.71
N ALA A 61 10.29 3.23 6.21
CA ALA A 61 9.83 2.09 5.42
C ALA A 61 9.04 2.48 4.16
N MET A 62 8.27 3.57 4.22
CA MET A 62 7.53 4.10 3.06
C MET A 62 7.50 5.61 3.10
N ASN A 63 7.97 6.25 2.02
CA ASN A 63 8.03 7.69 1.88
C ASN A 63 7.57 8.15 0.48
N PRO A 64 7.16 9.42 0.34
CA PRO A 64 6.98 10.03 -0.98
C PRO A 64 8.28 9.96 -1.80
N ALA A 65 8.15 9.81 -3.11
CA ALA A 65 9.31 9.77 -4.02
C ALA A 65 9.86 11.18 -4.25
N THR A 66 10.62 11.68 -3.28
CA THR A 66 11.33 12.96 -3.36
C THR A 66 12.84 12.75 -3.44
N PRO A 67 13.64 13.77 -3.82
CA PRO A 67 15.10 13.67 -3.86
C PRO A 67 15.74 13.22 -2.53
N GLU A 68 15.08 13.48 -1.40
CA GLU A 68 15.52 13.04 -0.08
C GLU A 68 15.40 11.52 0.11
N PHE A 69 14.35 10.91 -0.45
CA PHE A 69 14.01 9.51 -0.18
C PHE A 69 14.29 8.55 -1.34
N VAL A 70 14.49 9.04 -2.55
CA VAL A 70 14.85 8.19 -3.70
C VAL A 70 16.35 7.90 -3.68
N LEU A 71 16.71 6.64 -3.53
CA LEU A 71 18.10 6.19 -3.42
C LEU A 71 18.65 5.60 -4.71
N GLY A 72 17.77 5.20 -5.63
CA GLY A 72 18.13 4.60 -6.91
C GLY A 72 18.68 5.61 -7.90
N ASP A 73 19.47 5.09 -8.84
CA ASP A 73 20.03 5.88 -9.93
C ASP A 73 18.99 6.06 -11.04
N PHE A 74 18.38 7.24 -11.12
CA PHE A 74 17.40 7.63 -12.14
C PHE A 74 18.01 8.52 -13.23
N ASP A 75 19.34 8.58 -13.36
CA ASP A 75 20.04 9.35 -14.37
C ASP A 75 20.09 8.61 -15.72
N ASN A 76 18.90 8.32 -16.26
CA ASN A 76 18.73 7.64 -17.54
C ASN A 76 19.38 6.25 -17.58
N THR A 77 19.23 5.49 -16.48
CA THR A 77 19.77 4.14 -16.36
C THR A 77 18.79 3.10 -16.95
N GLU A 78 19.32 1.95 -17.35
CA GLU A 78 18.56 0.86 -17.95
C GLU A 78 18.80 -0.46 -17.23
N LEU A 79 17.74 -1.28 -17.18
CA LEU A 79 17.80 -2.66 -16.73
C LEU A 79 17.10 -3.55 -17.75
N GLU A 80 17.81 -4.53 -18.29
CA GLU A 80 17.23 -5.57 -19.14
C GLU A 80 17.03 -6.86 -18.35
N HIS A 81 15.83 -7.43 -18.43
CA HIS A 81 15.50 -8.71 -17.81
C HIS A 81 14.49 -9.47 -18.66
N PHE A 82 14.85 -10.68 -19.11
CA PHE A 82 14.02 -11.53 -19.97
C PHE A 82 13.44 -10.82 -21.21
N GLY A 83 14.23 -9.96 -21.85
CA GLY A 83 13.79 -9.21 -23.04
C GLY A 83 12.91 -7.99 -22.73
N ILE A 84 12.70 -7.67 -21.46
CA ILE A 84 12.01 -6.45 -21.04
C ILE A 84 13.08 -5.43 -20.61
N THR A 85 13.12 -4.30 -21.30
CA THR A 85 13.98 -3.17 -20.92
C THR A 85 13.18 -2.18 -20.09
N SER A 86 13.64 -1.92 -18.89
CA SER A 86 13.13 -0.87 -18.00
C SER A 86 14.10 0.31 -17.97
N ASN A 87 13.58 1.54 -18.15
CA ASN A 87 14.37 2.77 -18.08
C ASN A 87 13.97 3.59 -16.87
N MET A 88 14.94 3.98 -16.07
CA MET A 88 14.78 4.83 -14.90
C MET A 88 15.27 6.23 -15.22
N THR A 89 14.36 7.21 -15.15
CA THR A 89 14.62 8.62 -15.51
C THR A 89 14.04 9.57 -14.51
N HIS A 90 14.53 10.81 -14.44
CA HIS A 90 13.90 11.86 -13.66
C HIS A 90 13.71 13.15 -14.47
N GLU A 91 12.76 13.97 -14.07
CA GLU A 91 12.47 15.31 -14.60
C GLU A 91 12.29 16.25 -13.39
N GLY A 92 13.31 17.02 -13.09
CA GLY A 92 13.35 17.76 -11.82
C GLY A 92 13.24 16.80 -10.65
N ASP A 93 12.29 17.03 -9.75
CA ASP A 93 12.04 16.22 -8.56
C ASP A 93 11.09 15.04 -8.79
N LYS A 94 10.74 14.74 -10.04
CA LYS A 94 9.85 13.63 -10.41
C LYS A 94 10.63 12.49 -11.02
N TYR A 95 10.34 11.28 -10.56
CA TYR A 95 10.99 10.04 -10.97
C TYR A 95 10.05 9.18 -11.80
N PHE A 96 10.58 8.51 -12.81
CA PHE A 96 9.80 7.72 -13.76
C PHE A 96 10.48 6.39 -14.06
N VAL A 97 9.68 5.34 -14.18
CA VAL A 97 10.10 4.05 -14.72
C VAL A 97 9.30 3.78 -15.98
N THR A 98 9.98 3.61 -17.11
CA THR A 98 9.37 3.19 -18.38
C THR A 98 9.62 1.69 -18.55
N THR A 99 8.58 0.89 -18.41
CA THR A 99 8.67 -0.59 -18.44
C THR A 99 7.39 -1.18 -19.01
N GLN A 100 7.29 -2.53 -19.05
CA GLN A 100 6.07 -3.21 -19.44
C GLN A 100 5.00 -3.07 -18.36
N GLY A 101 3.82 -2.61 -18.75
CA GLY A 101 2.65 -2.50 -17.89
C GLY A 101 1.87 -3.81 -17.73
N PRO A 102 0.79 -3.81 -16.91
CA PRO A 102 -0.06 -4.98 -16.68
C PRO A 102 -0.74 -5.52 -17.96
N ASP A 103 -0.90 -4.68 -18.98
CA ASP A 103 -1.48 -5.03 -20.29
C ASP A 103 -0.44 -5.57 -21.27
N GLY A 104 0.80 -5.75 -20.83
CA GLY A 104 1.93 -6.21 -21.65
C GLY A 104 2.52 -5.11 -22.54
N LYS A 105 2.01 -3.89 -22.53
CA LYS A 105 2.53 -2.79 -23.33
C LYS A 105 3.53 -1.95 -22.53
N ARG A 106 4.49 -1.38 -23.26
CA ARG A 106 5.45 -0.46 -22.67
C ARG A 106 4.76 0.84 -22.28
N ALA A 107 4.90 1.26 -21.03
CA ALA A 107 4.31 2.48 -20.49
C ALA A 107 5.30 3.17 -19.54
N ARG A 108 5.11 4.47 -19.36
CA ARG A 108 5.87 5.30 -18.43
C ARG A 108 5.06 5.53 -17.17
N PHE A 109 5.62 5.16 -16.03
CA PHE A 109 4.99 5.26 -14.71
C PHE A 109 5.72 6.31 -13.88
N GLU A 110 4.99 7.29 -13.34
CA GLU A 110 5.53 8.22 -12.35
C GLU A 110 5.63 7.50 -11.00
N VAL A 111 6.80 7.52 -10.40
CA VAL A 111 7.02 6.99 -9.06
C VAL A 111 6.42 7.94 -8.04
N LYS A 112 5.47 7.47 -7.24
CA LYS A 112 4.79 8.26 -6.21
C LYS A 112 5.35 8.02 -4.82
N TYR A 113 5.77 6.77 -4.54
CA TYR A 113 6.30 6.39 -3.24
C TYR A 113 7.50 5.45 -3.43
N VAL A 114 8.33 5.40 -2.41
CA VAL A 114 9.40 4.41 -2.25
C VAL A 114 9.12 3.54 -1.04
N ILE A 115 9.49 2.25 -1.11
CA ILE A 115 9.43 1.31 0.02
C ILE A 115 10.82 0.76 0.26
N GLY A 116 11.23 0.79 1.53
CA GLY A 116 12.52 0.32 1.98
C GLY A 116 13.63 1.36 1.85
N VAL A 117 14.65 1.20 2.66
CA VAL A 117 15.80 2.08 2.72
C VAL A 117 17.10 1.30 2.67
N ARG A 118 17.10 0.04 3.14
CA ARG A 118 18.23 -0.90 3.09
C ARG A 118 17.75 -2.34 3.31
N PRO A 119 18.39 -3.35 2.74
CA PRO A 119 19.37 -3.25 1.67
C PRO A 119 18.76 -2.91 0.31
N LEU A 120 17.43 -2.87 0.23
CA LEU A 120 16.67 -2.74 -1.00
C LEU A 120 15.68 -1.60 -0.94
N GLN A 121 15.50 -0.91 -2.07
CA GLN A 121 14.43 0.06 -2.25
C GLN A 121 13.59 -0.29 -3.47
N GLN A 122 12.28 -0.35 -3.29
CA GLN A 122 11.27 -0.56 -4.33
C GLN A 122 10.51 0.74 -4.61
N TYR A 123 9.91 0.80 -5.78
CA TYR A 123 9.25 2.00 -6.31
C TYR A 123 7.80 1.70 -6.61
N LEU A 124 6.91 2.62 -6.25
CA LEU A 124 5.47 2.47 -6.40
C LEU A 124 4.92 3.55 -7.30
N ALA A 125 4.08 3.13 -8.24
CA ALA A 125 3.29 4.01 -9.08
C ALA A 125 1.81 3.96 -8.71
N GLU A 126 1.13 5.05 -8.93
CA GLU A 126 -0.32 5.11 -8.88
C GLU A 126 -0.89 4.76 -10.27
N LEU A 127 -1.75 3.75 -10.30
CA LEU A 127 -2.49 3.31 -11.47
C LEU A 127 -3.92 3.84 -11.43
N GLU A 128 -4.70 3.48 -12.45
CA GLU A 128 -6.11 3.86 -12.53
C GLU A 128 -6.88 3.54 -11.25
N ARG A 129 -7.81 4.42 -10.88
CA ARG A 129 -8.67 4.33 -9.68
C ARG A 129 -7.91 4.36 -8.35
N GLY A 130 -6.74 5.00 -8.31
CA GLY A 130 -5.95 5.16 -7.09
C GLY A 130 -5.27 3.89 -6.58
N LYS A 131 -5.12 2.86 -7.42
CA LYS A 131 -4.36 1.66 -7.06
C LYS A 131 -2.88 1.99 -6.99
N ILE A 132 -2.25 1.64 -5.89
CA ILE A 132 -0.80 1.73 -5.75
C ILE A 132 -0.19 0.36 -6.10
N GLN A 133 0.75 0.37 -7.05
CA GLN A 133 1.39 -0.84 -7.57
C GLN A 133 2.90 -0.72 -7.45
N VAL A 134 3.54 -1.78 -6.92
CA VAL A 134 5.00 -1.91 -6.93
C VAL A 134 5.47 -2.14 -8.37
N LEU A 135 6.46 -1.38 -8.81
CA LEU A 135 7.10 -1.55 -10.11
C LEU A 135 8.12 -2.69 -10.09
N PRO A 136 8.39 -3.33 -11.23
CA PRO A 136 9.21 -4.56 -11.28
C PRO A 136 10.72 -4.30 -11.14
N VAL A 137 11.13 -3.08 -10.81
CA VAL A 137 12.53 -2.70 -10.63
C VAL A 137 12.80 -2.39 -9.18
N THR A 138 13.94 -2.83 -8.67
CA THR A 138 14.39 -2.67 -7.30
C THR A 138 15.83 -2.19 -7.30
N TRP A 139 16.13 -1.24 -6.43
CA TRP A 139 17.48 -0.73 -6.21
C TRP A 139 18.14 -1.44 -5.03
N ASP A 140 19.31 -2.00 -5.25
CA ASP A 140 20.19 -2.48 -4.19
C ASP A 140 21.01 -1.31 -3.66
N THR A 141 20.72 -0.91 -2.43
CA THR A 141 21.35 0.27 -1.83
C THR A 141 22.79 0.03 -1.37
N GLU A 142 23.18 -1.23 -1.24
CA GLU A 142 24.55 -1.63 -0.87
C GLU A 142 25.43 -1.82 -2.12
N MET A 143 24.95 -2.59 -3.10
CA MET A 143 25.68 -2.87 -4.34
C MET A 143 25.55 -1.76 -5.40
N LYS A 144 24.67 -0.76 -5.18
CA LYS A 144 24.42 0.36 -6.09
C LYS A 144 24.08 -0.09 -7.51
N ARG A 145 23.12 -0.99 -7.61
CA ARG A 145 22.66 -1.55 -8.89
C ARG A 145 21.17 -1.81 -8.91
N TRP A 146 20.62 -1.76 -10.10
CA TRP A 146 19.26 -2.21 -10.38
C TRP A 146 19.19 -3.72 -10.52
N TYR A 147 18.07 -4.31 -10.11
CA TYR A 147 17.67 -5.65 -10.47
C TYR A 147 16.14 -5.77 -10.60
N TYR A 148 15.70 -6.83 -11.24
CA TYR A 148 14.28 -7.09 -11.45
C TYR A 148 13.72 -7.86 -10.24
N ALA A 149 12.67 -7.33 -9.63
CA ALA A 149 11.93 -8.01 -8.58
C ALA A 149 10.81 -8.84 -9.23
N SER A 150 10.92 -10.15 -9.18
CA SER A 150 9.90 -11.09 -9.65
C SER A 150 8.85 -11.38 -8.59
#